data_c2c1b94d46d29c1cd7f866fb157ea35a
#
_entry.id   c2c1b94d46d29c1cd7f866fb157ea35a
#
_cell.length_a   1.000
_cell.length_b   1.000
_cell.length_c   1.000
_cell.angle_alpha   90.00
_cell.angle_beta   90.00
_cell.angle_gamma   90.00
#
_symmetry.space_group_name_H-M   'P 1'
#
loop_
_entity.id
_entity.type
_entity.pdbx_description
1 polymer ?
#
loop_
_entity_poly.entity_id
_entity_poly.type
_entity_poly.pdbx_seq_one_letter_code
_entity_poly.pdbx_strand_id
1 'polypeptide(L)'
;MEKKKINSYSLSEMKDKYIGKVGTPERDQYEYELRMDILGRMIKTARKERNLTQEQLGELIGVKKAQISKLETSANSATIDTIIKVFKALKAEISFNVKIENQNLQVS
;
A
#
# COMPACT_ATOMS: atom_id res chain seq x y z
N MET A 1 12.90 -9.12 -11.54
CA MET A 1 12.71 -9.83 -12.28
C MET A 1 12.44 -9.39 -13.44
N GLU A 2 12.70 -9.51 -14.09
CA GLU A 2 12.43 -9.11 -15.13
C GLU A 2 11.35 -9.62 -15.56
N LYS A 3 10.64 -9.13 -15.95
CA LYS A 3 9.62 -9.55 -16.36
C LYS A 3 9.63 -9.76 -17.66
N LYS A 4 9.38 -10.68 -18.12
CA LYS A 4 9.27 -10.89 -19.37
C LYS A 4 8.09 -10.37 -19.88
N LYS A 5 8.02 -9.82 -21.00
CA LYS A 5 6.85 -9.37 -21.59
C LYS A 5 6.04 -10.49 -22.03
N ILE A 6 4.77 -10.42 -21.86
CA ILE A 6 3.86 -11.44 -22.25
C ILE A 6 3.20 -10.99 -23.51
N ASN A 7 3.36 -11.71 -24.58
CA ASN A 7 2.73 -11.43 -25.87
C ASN A 7 3.04 -10.05 -26.38
N SER A 8 4.18 -9.53 -26.13
CA SER A 8 4.58 -8.23 -26.60
C SER A 8 3.76 -7.09 -26.08
N TYR A 9 2.82 -7.31 -25.18
CA TYR A 9 2.07 -6.24 -24.57
C TYR A 9 2.79 -5.79 -23.31
N SER A 10 2.77 -4.49 -23.06
CA SER A 10 3.23 -4.00 -21.78
C SER A 10 2.15 -4.28 -20.74
N LEU A 11 2.54 -4.24 -19.49
CA LEU A 11 1.58 -4.39 -18.41
C LEU A 11 0.52 -3.31 -18.48
N SER A 12 0.92 -2.09 -18.82
CA SER A 12 -0.02 -0.98 -18.93
C SER A 12 -1.05 -1.22 -20.02
N GLU A 13 -0.62 -1.74 -21.15
CA GLU A 13 -1.55 -2.04 -22.25
C GLU A 13 -2.54 -3.13 -21.87
N MET A 14 -2.08 -4.14 -21.15
CA MET A 14 -2.97 -5.19 -20.69
C MET A 14 -3.99 -4.66 -19.71
N LYS A 15 -3.59 -3.77 -18.81
CA LYS A 15 -4.53 -3.17 -17.89
C LYS A 15 -5.56 -2.33 -18.61
N ASP A 16 -5.14 -1.57 -19.62
CA ASP A 16 -6.07 -0.77 -20.40
C ASP A 16 -7.11 -1.64 -21.09
N LYS A 17 -6.68 -2.79 -21.59
CA LYS A 17 -7.59 -3.67 -22.32
C LYS A 17 -8.57 -4.39 -21.41
N TYR A 18 -8.14 -4.85 -20.27
CA TYR A 18 -8.97 -5.72 -19.44
C TYR A 18 -9.57 -5.06 -18.20
N ILE A 19 -9.01 -3.96 -17.74
CA ILE A 19 -9.46 -3.32 -16.53
C ILE A 19 -10.06 -1.96 -16.80
N GLY A 20 -9.65 -1.32 -17.88
CA GLY A 20 -10.10 0.02 -18.21
C GLY A 20 -8.92 0.91 -18.43
N LYS A 21 -9.15 1.99 -19.15
CA LYS A 21 -8.08 2.92 -19.47
C LYS A 21 -7.78 3.83 -18.31
N VAL A 22 -6.58 4.35 -18.29
CA VAL A 22 -6.16 5.29 -17.26
C VAL A 22 -7.13 6.47 -17.25
N GLY A 23 -7.55 6.87 -16.07
CA GLY A 23 -8.50 7.96 -15.93
C GLY A 23 -9.94 7.55 -15.85
N THR A 24 -10.28 6.28 -16.13
CA THR A 24 -11.64 5.81 -15.93
C THR A 24 -11.84 5.42 -14.47
N PRO A 25 -13.08 5.48 -13.96
CA PRO A 25 -13.32 5.08 -12.57
C PRO A 25 -12.90 3.64 -12.29
N GLU A 26 -13.09 2.73 -13.24
CA GLU A 26 -12.69 1.34 -13.06
C GLU A 26 -11.19 1.21 -12.91
N ARG A 27 -10.43 1.91 -13.73
CA ARG A 27 -8.98 1.84 -13.66
C ARG A 27 -8.47 2.50 -12.39
N ASP A 28 -9.08 3.61 -11.98
CA ASP A 28 -8.69 4.30 -10.76
C ASP A 28 -8.94 3.44 -9.54
N GLN A 29 -10.06 2.73 -9.49
CA GLN A 29 -10.36 1.84 -8.39
C GLN A 29 -9.37 0.69 -8.33
N TYR A 30 -9.03 0.12 -9.49
CA TYR A 30 -8.06 -0.95 -9.55
C TYR A 30 -6.69 -0.50 -9.03
N GLU A 31 -6.22 0.67 -9.46
CA GLU A 31 -4.92 1.18 -9.05
C GLU A 31 -4.90 1.46 -7.54
N TYR A 32 -6.00 1.99 -7.02
CA TYR A 32 -6.10 2.26 -5.61
C TYR A 32 -6.00 0.97 -4.80
N GLU A 33 -6.76 -0.05 -5.19
CA GLU A 33 -6.76 -1.31 -4.46
C GLU A 33 -5.40 -2.00 -4.52
N LEU A 34 -4.74 -1.92 -5.66
CA LEU A 34 -3.43 -2.49 -5.81
C LEU A 34 -2.43 -1.82 -4.87
N ARG A 35 -2.48 -0.50 -4.77
CA ARG A 35 -1.59 0.23 -3.89
C ARG A 35 -1.84 -0.09 -2.43
N MET A 36 -3.11 -0.27 -2.07
CA MET A 36 -3.44 -0.62 -0.69
C MET A 36 -2.98 -2.03 -0.35
N ASP A 37 -3.05 -2.95 -1.30
CA ASP A 37 -2.53 -4.30 -1.10
C ASP A 37 -1.01 -4.29 -0.93
N ILE A 38 -0.33 -3.50 -1.75
CA ILE A 38 1.13 -3.37 -1.65
C ILE A 38 1.52 -2.79 -0.29
N LEU A 39 0.79 -1.76 0.14
CA LEU A 39 1.07 -1.14 1.43
C LEU A 39 0.90 -2.14 2.57
N GLY A 40 -0.15 -2.96 2.50
CA GLY A 40 -0.36 -4.00 3.50
C GLY A 40 0.80 -4.99 3.54
N ARG A 41 1.30 -5.40 2.38
CA ARG A 41 2.44 -6.32 2.32
C ARG A 41 3.70 -5.68 2.88
N MET A 42 3.90 -4.39 2.64
CA MET A 42 5.04 -3.68 3.19
C MET A 42 4.99 -3.68 4.71
N ILE A 43 3.82 -3.48 5.28
CA ILE A 43 3.65 -3.53 6.73
C ILE A 43 4.02 -4.92 7.25
N LYS A 44 3.54 -5.97 6.59
CA LYS A 44 3.82 -7.34 7.01
C LYS A 44 5.31 -7.63 6.94
N THR A 45 5.96 -7.24 5.86
CA THR A 45 7.38 -7.47 5.67
C THR A 45 8.19 -6.75 6.74
N ALA A 46 7.88 -5.47 6.97
CA ALA A 46 8.60 -4.68 7.97
C ALA A 46 8.39 -5.24 9.38
N ARG A 47 7.17 -5.72 9.67
CA ARG A 47 6.90 -6.34 10.96
C ARG A 47 7.77 -7.57 11.17
N LYS A 48 7.84 -8.43 10.15
CA LYS A 48 8.62 -9.66 10.26
C LYS A 48 10.11 -9.36 10.40
N GLU A 49 10.57 -8.33 9.72
CA GLU A 49 11.96 -7.91 9.85
C GLU A 49 12.29 -7.42 11.24
N ARG A 50 11.30 -6.92 11.97
CA ARG A 50 11.51 -6.51 13.35
C ARG A 50 11.23 -7.64 14.34
N ASN A 51 10.91 -8.83 13.84
CA ASN A 51 10.65 -10.01 14.69
C ASN A 51 9.47 -9.79 15.63
N LEU A 52 8.44 -9.09 15.12
CA LEU A 52 7.24 -8.85 15.90
C LEU A 52 6.10 -9.71 15.41
N THR A 53 5.29 -10.20 16.34
CA THR A 53 4.04 -10.84 15.97
C THR A 53 3.00 -9.78 15.69
N GLN A 54 1.90 -10.18 15.06
CA GLN A 54 0.79 -9.25 14.84
C GLN A 54 0.26 -8.71 16.18
N GLU A 55 0.22 -9.57 17.18
CA GLU A 55 -0.24 -9.16 18.49
C GLU A 55 0.69 -8.13 19.11
N GLN A 56 1.99 -8.37 19.00
CA GLN A 56 2.97 -7.44 19.57
C GLN A 56 2.91 -6.08 18.88
N LEU A 57 2.78 -6.08 17.56
CA LEU A 57 2.64 -4.81 16.85
C LEU A 57 1.37 -4.10 17.27
N GLY A 58 0.28 -4.85 17.42
CA GLY A 58 -0.97 -4.29 17.86
C GLY A 58 -0.85 -3.63 19.24
N GLU A 59 -0.12 -4.27 20.14
CA GLU A 59 0.09 -3.71 21.47
C GLU A 59 0.87 -2.40 21.43
N LEU A 60 1.85 -2.33 20.52
CA LEU A 60 2.65 -1.11 20.40
C LEU A 60 1.84 0.10 19.97
N ILE A 61 0.82 -0.11 19.16
CA ILE A 61 0.05 1.02 18.64
C ILE A 61 -1.36 1.08 19.19
N GLY A 62 -1.71 0.18 20.09
CA GLY A 62 -3.00 0.24 20.76
C GLY A 62 -4.16 -0.33 19.97
N VAL A 63 -3.91 -1.32 19.11
CA VAL A 63 -4.98 -1.97 18.36
C VAL A 63 -4.89 -3.47 18.55
N LYS A 64 -5.93 -4.16 18.17
CA LYS A 64 -5.98 -5.61 18.33
C LYS A 64 -5.31 -6.33 17.17
N LYS A 65 -4.89 -7.56 17.45
CA LYS A 65 -4.26 -8.41 16.44
C LYS A 65 -5.09 -8.48 15.16
N ALA A 66 -6.41 -8.58 15.29
CA ALA A 66 -7.28 -8.69 14.14
C ALA A 66 -7.17 -7.47 13.23
N GLN A 67 -6.95 -6.29 13.80
CA GLN A 67 -6.78 -5.09 13.01
C GLN A 67 -5.47 -5.09 12.27
N ILE A 68 -4.41 -5.60 12.89
CA ILE A 68 -3.12 -5.73 12.19
C ILE A 68 -3.24 -6.73 11.04
N SER A 69 -3.91 -7.85 11.28
CA SER A 69 -4.11 -8.85 10.24
C SER A 69 -4.84 -8.24 9.04
N LYS A 70 -5.85 -7.43 9.31
CA LYS A 70 -6.60 -6.77 8.28
C LYS A 70 -5.74 -5.77 7.51
N LEU A 71 -4.93 -5.00 8.21
CA LEU A 71 -4.03 -4.04 7.58
C LEU A 71 -3.04 -4.74 6.65
N GLU A 72 -2.54 -5.89 7.06
CA GLU A 72 -1.55 -6.61 6.26
C GLU A 72 -2.16 -7.25 5.03
N THR A 73 -3.45 -7.49 5.05
CA THR A 73 -4.15 -7.98 3.86
C THR A 73 -4.39 -6.83 2.89
N SER A 74 -4.85 -5.72 3.41
CA SER A 74 -5.01 -4.51 2.62
C SER A 74 -5.17 -3.32 3.55
N ALA A 75 -4.52 -2.23 3.22
CA ALA A 75 -4.59 -1.02 4.02
C ALA A 75 -5.76 -0.11 3.63
N ASN A 76 -6.71 -0.62 2.83
CA ASN A 76 -7.73 0.24 2.25
C ASN A 76 -8.72 0.82 3.24
N SER A 77 -8.85 0.23 4.43
CA SER A 77 -9.77 0.76 5.44
C SER A 77 -9.03 1.49 6.56
N ALA A 78 -7.73 1.64 6.45
CA ALA A 78 -6.96 2.31 7.49
C ALA A 78 -6.95 3.81 7.28
N THR A 79 -6.90 4.55 8.38
CA THR A 79 -6.71 5.99 8.29
C THR A 79 -5.23 6.28 8.14
N ILE A 80 -4.93 7.48 7.65
CA ILE A 80 -3.54 7.93 7.54
C ILE A 80 -2.86 7.90 8.90
N ASP A 81 -3.59 8.29 9.95
CA ASP A 81 -3.03 8.27 11.29
C ASP A 81 -2.57 6.87 11.69
N THR A 82 -3.39 5.86 11.42
CA THR A 82 -3.04 4.48 11.72
C THR A 82 -1.82 4.03 10.93
N ILE A 83 -1.76 4.37 9.67
CA ILE A 83 -0.63 4.01 8.80
C ILE A 83 0.66 4.61 9.36
N ILE A 84 0.61 5.87 9.74
CA ILE A 84 1.78 6.54 10.30
C ILE A 84 2.21 5.87 11.60
N LYS A 85 1.25 5.55 12.47
CA LYS A 85 1.56 4.89 13.75
C LYS A 85 2.23 3.54 13.53
N VAL A 86 1.72 2.77 12.57
CA VAL A 86 2.27 1.46 12.29
C VAL A 86 3.72 1.57 11.83
N PHE A 87 4.00 2.45 10.87
CA PHE A 87 5.37 2.57 10.37
C PHE A 87 6.31 3.16 11.40
N LYS A 88 5.82 4.04 12.26
CA LYS A 88 6.64 4.53 13.35
C LYS A 88 7.01 3.41 14.30
N ALA A 89 6.05 2.56 14.66
CA ALA A 89 6.32 1.43 15.55
C ALA A 89 7.31 0.47 14.91
N LEU A 90 7.30 0.38 13.58
CA LEU A 90 8.22 -0.48 12.85
C LEU A 90 9.54 0.21 12.55
N LYS A 91 9.71 1.43 13.05
CA LYS A 91 10.94 2.22 12.87
C LYS A 91 11.23 2.48 11.39
N ALA A 92 10.19 2.73 10.63
CA ALA A 92 10.28 3.06 9.23
C ALA A 92 9.80 4.48 9.02
N GLU A 93 10.38 5.14 8.02
CA GLU A 93 9.94 6.47 7.66
C GLU A 93 8.91 6.39 6.56
N ILE A 94 7.96 7.30 6.58
CA ILE A 94 6.95 7.36 5.56
C ILE A 94 6.79 8.81 5.14
N SER A 95 6.65 9.03 3.84
CA SER A 95 6.39 10.37 3.32
C SER A 95 5.30 10.29 2.27
N PHE A 96 4.65 11.41 2.04
CA PHE A 96 3.56 11.49 1.08
C PHE A 96 3.86 12.55 0.05
N ASN A 97 3.56 12.24 -1.20
CA ASN A 97 3.68 13.20 -2.28
C ASN A 97 2.31 13.53 -2.81
N VAL A 98 2.03 14.80 -2.94
CA VAL A 98 0.77 15.27 -3.49
C VAL A 98 1.06 16.03 -4.77
N LYS A 99 0.37 15.64 -5.85
CA LYS A 99 0.51 16.32 -7.12
C LYS A 99 -0.71 17.16 -7.38
N ILE A 100 -0.50 18.44 -7.64
CA ILE A 100 -1.57 19.36 -7.96
C ILE A 100 -1.16 20.10 -9.20
N GLU A 101 -1.86 19.86 -10.32
CA GLU A 101 -1.61 20.60 -11.55
C GLU A 101 -0.12 20.69 -11.90
N ASN A 102 0.51 19.57 -12.06
CA ASN A 102 1.94 19.52 -12.43
C ASN A 102 2.90 19.97 -11.34
N GLN A 103 2.40 20.18 -10.13
CA GLN A 103 3.27 20.49 -9.01
C GLN A 103 3.28 19.33 -8.04
N ASN A 104 4.44 19.10 -7.44
CA ASN A 104 4.57 18.08 -6.40
C ASN A 104 4.79 18.76 -5.08
N LEU A 105 3.94 18.41 -4.11
CA LEU A 105 4.11 18.86 -2.75
C LEU A 105 4.42 17.64 -1.90
N GLN A 106 5.43 17.76 -1.06
CA GLN A 106 5.84 16.64 -0.23
C GLN A 106 5.48 16.91 1.22
N VAL A 107 4.82 15.93 1.83
CA VAL A 107 4.43 16.00 3.23
C VAL A 107 5.14 14.87 3.93
N SER A 108 5.88 15.15 4.96
CA SER A 108 6.62 14.12 5.68
C SER A 108 6.19 14.00 7.13
#